data_b46aed695109aae62f99763925ac266d
#
_entry.id   b46aed695109aae62f99763925ac266d
#
_cell.length_a   1.000
_cell.length_b   1.000
_cell.length_c   1.000
_cell.angle_alpha   90.00
_cell.angle_beta   90.00
_cell.angle_gamma   90.00
#
_symmetry.space_group_name_H-M   'P 1'
#
loop_
_entity.id
_entity.type
_entity.pdbx_description
1 polymer ?
#
loop_
_entity_poly.entity_id
_entity_poly.type
_entity_poly.pdbx_seq_one_letter_code
_entity_poly.pdbx_strand_id
1 'polypeptide(L)'
;LVMEPVEAVSADGTAIEGYLVRPGRPEALSPRQSRVRDTLKLRGRMPHLEAKPELVVIATSWDQGVKGSLPLAEGLTGAGYTCLVWNPRGKNDARKFCTYGLKEYADVTALLDAVSRKQGGLPPVAAVGQGFGAAVLLKAASEDPRIRCMVSMDCFPSLKTVAVREMEQDWGKPLCYAAYWLLDAGVDWRADFSTFDVAPVDDALKLDYPVMVVCTNQYFFSTLEDCLSIYDSLRNEKKQLYESIREGEPYGTRERTFLHSIEGKKGEKFEKTYKVNVYAGDEELQAGIA
;
A
#
# COMPACT_ATOMS: atom_id res chain seq x y z
N LEU A 1 -8.41 3.17 -21.18
CA LEU A 1 -7.14 3.50 -20.52
C LEU A 1 -6.03 3.58 -21.56
N VAL A 2 -5.23 4.61 -21.52
CA VAL A 2 -4.01 4.71 -22.33
C VAL A 2 -2.86 4.24 -21.47
N MET A 3 -2.18 3.17 -21.90
CA MET A 3 -1.03 2.60 -21.18
C MET A 3 0.24 2.85 -22.01
N GLU A 4 1.21 3.51 -21.40
CA GLU A 4 2.48 3.85 -21.98
C GLU A 4 3.60 3.11 -21.26
N PRO A 5 4.40 2.25 -21.93
CA PRO A 5 5.44 1.47 -21.26
C PRO A 5 6.56 2.36 -20.71
N VAL A 6 7.07 1.96 -19.56
CA VAL A 6 8.23 2.53 -18.86
C VAL A 6 9.18 1.41 -18.51
N GLU A 7 10.38 1.48 -19.01
CA GLU A 7 11.46 0.54 -18.69
C GLU A 7 12.48 1.20 -17.77
N ALA A 8 12.90 0.47 -16.77
CA ALA A 8 13.91 0.91 -15.81
C ALA A 8 14.86 -0.24 -15.47
N VAL A 9 16.03 0.12 -14.97
CA VAL A 9 16.97 -0.85 -14.40
C VAL A 9 17.19 -0.47 -12.94
N SER A 10 16.87 -1.39 -12.05
CA SER A 10 17.06 -1.22 -10.62
C SER A 10 18.54 -1.17 -10.25
N ALA A 11 18.86 -0.70 -9.05
CA ALA A 11 20.24 -0.53 -8.58
C ALA A 11 21.07 -1.83 -8.60
N ASP A 12 20.43 -2.98 -8.50
CA ASP A 12 21.07 -4.31 -8.58
C ASP A 12 21.14 -4.89 -10.01
N GLY A 13 20.84 -4.07 -11.03
CA GLY A 13 20.84 -4.47 -12.43
C GLY A 13 19.58 -5.19 -12.90
N THR A 14 18.56 -5.32 -12.05
CA THR A 14 17.27 -5.95 -12.43
C THR A 14 16.51 -5.04 -13.39
N ALA A 15 16.14 -5.57 -14.56
CA ALA A 15 15.25 -4.89 -15.48
C ALA A 15 13.82 -4.91 -14.95
N ILE A 16 13.18 -3.75 -14.90
CA ILE A 16 11.83 -3.54 -14.39
C ILE A 16 10.98 -2.95 -15.50
N GLU A 17 9.79 -3.54 -15.70
CA GLU A 17 8.79 -3.06 -16.63
C GLU A 17 7.60 -2.48 -15.88
N GLY A 18 7.28 -1.24 -16.19
CA GLY A 18 6.11 -0.54 -15.67
C GLY A 18 5.30 0.11 -16.78
N TYR A 19 4.19 0.70 -16.40
CA TYR A 19 3.30 1.39 -17.32
C TYR A 19 2.76 2.67 -16.68
N LEU A 20 2.81 3.77 -17.44
CA LEU A 20 2.02 4.96 -17.13
C LEU A 20 0.63 4.78 -17.67
N VAL A 21 -0.34 4.78 -16.77
CA VAL A 21 -1.77 4.73 -17.10
C VAL A 21 -2.33 6.14 -17.01
N ARG A 22 -2.74 6.67 -18.14
CA ARG A 22 -3.21 8.06 -18.24
C ARG A 22 -4.73 8.16 -18.30
N PRO A 23 -5.31 9.28 -17.83
CA PRO A 23 -6.72 9.56 -18.04
C PRO A 23 -7.04 9.48 -19.56
N GLY A 24 -8.13 8.80 -19.89
CA GLY A 24 -8.68 8.83 -21.23
C GLY A 24 -9.31 10.19 -21.55
N ARG A 25 -9.72 10.40 -22.80
CA ARG A 25 -10.50 11.57 -23.15
C ARG A 25 -11.82 11.57 -22.38
N PRO A 26 -12.36 12.74 -21.98
CA PRO A 26 -13.60 12.83 -21.20
C PRO A 26 -14.78 12.05 -21.80
N GLU A 27 -14.83 11.96 -23.13
CA GLU A 27 -15.90 11.25 -23.86
C GLU A 27 -15.76 9.72 -23.84
N ALA A 28 -14.60 9.20 -23.41
CA ALA A 28 -14.27 7.77 -23.44
C ALA A 28 -14.01 7.19 -22.04
N LEU A 29 -14.63 7.77 -21.01
CA LEU A 29 -14.52 7.25 -19.64
C LEU A 29 -15.26 5.91 -19.51
N SER A 30 -14.65 4.97 -18.80
CA SER A 30 -15.33 3.74 -18.42
C SER A 30 -16.50 4.03 -17.45
N PRO A 31 -17.46 3.12 -17.32
CA PRO A 31 -18.53 3.26 -16.31
C PRO A 31 -18.00 3.47 -14.89
N ARG A 32 -16.89 2.83 -14.52
CA ARG A 32 -16.26 2.97 -13.22
C ARG A 32 -15.64 4.36 -13.04
N GLN A 33 -14.90 4.85 -14.02
CA GLN A 33 -14.32 6.20 -14.02
C GLN A 33 -15.41 7.28 -13.90
N SER A 34 -16.52 7.11 -14.62
CA SER A 34 -17.66 8.03 -14.56
C SER A 34 -18.27 8.06 -13.16
N ARG A 35 -18.51 6.90 -12.53
CA ARG A 35 -19.04 6.81 -11.17
C ARG A 35 -18.14 7.49 -10.15
N VAL A 36 -16.82 7.22 -10.16
CA VAL A 36 -15.86 7.88 -9.27
C VAL A 36 -15.94 9.40 -9.43
N ARG A 37 -15.94 9.90 -10.67
CA ARG A 37 -16.04 11.33 -10.96
C ARG A 37 -17.34 11.95 -10.45
N ASP A 38 -18.45 11.26 -10.63
CA ASP A 38 -19.76 11.74 -10.18
C ASP A 38 -19.84 11.74 -8.64
N THR A 39 -19.31 10.72 -7.97
CA THR A 39 -19.21 10.67 -6.51
C THR A 39 -18.36 11.83 -5.97
N LEU A 40 -17.22 12.13 -6.60
CA LEU A 40 -16.39 13.27 -6.21
C LEU A 40 -17.12 14.61 -6.36
N LYS A 41 -17.86 14.80 -7.48
CA LYS A 41 -18.67 16.01 -7.70
C LYS A 41 -19.76 16.15 -6.65
N LEU A 42 -20.50 15.07 -6.34
CA LEU A 42 -21.55 15.09 -5.33
C LEU A 42 -21.01 15.46 -3.94
N ARG A 43 -19.77 15.10 -3.64
CA ARG A 43 -19.10 15.45 -2.36
C ARG A 43 -18.49 16.84 -2.35
N GLY A 44 -18.67 17.65 -3.42
CA GLY A 44 -18.04 18.96 -3.54
C GLY A 44 -16.51 18.92 -3.60
N ARG A 45 -15.95 17.73 -3.84
CA ARG A 45 -14.50 17.49 -3.89
C ARG A 45 -13.97 17.49 -5.32
N MET A 46 -14.43 18.40 -6.16
CA MET A 46 -13.77 18.63 -7.44
C MET A 46 -12.34 19.05 -7.15
N PRO A 47 -11.36 18.34 -7.70
CA PRO A 47 -9.98 18.66 -7.44
C PRO A 47 -9.65 20.04 -7.96
N HIS A 48 -9.27 20.95 -7.06
CA HIS A 48 -8.46 22.09 -7.48
C HIS A 48 -7.10 21.51 -7.84
N LEU A 49 -6.84 21.35 -9.12
CA LEU A 49 -5.70 20.63 -9.70
C LEU A 49 -4.33 21.27 -9.38
N GLU A 50 -4.32 22.49 -8.83
CA GLU A 50 -3.10 23.29 -8.72
C GLU A 50 -2.10 22.87 -7.60
N ALA A 51 -2.48 21.96 -6.71
CA ALA A 51 -1.61 21.52 -5.61
C ALA A 51 -1.62 20.00 -5.37
N LYS A 52 -2.16 19.18 -6.27
CA LYS A 52 -2.26 17.73 -6.12
C LYS A 52 -1.11 17.02 -6.81
N PRO A 53 -0.66 15.88 -6.26
CA PRO A 53 0.25 15.01 -6.97
C PRO A 53 -0.40 14.56 -8.28
N GLU A 54 0.26 14.85 -9.41
CA GLU A 54 -0.23 14.44 -10.72
C GLU A 54 0.06 12.96 -10.99
N LEU A 55 1.06 12.40 -10.32
CA LEU A 55 1.49 11.02 -10.46
C LEU A 55 1.18 10.22 -9.19
N VAL A 56 0.50 9.10 -9.36
CA VAL A 56 0.24 8.13 -8.29
C VAL A 56 0.93 6.82 -8.61
N VAL A 57 1.85 6.39 -7.75
CA VAL A 57 2.45 5.05 -7.84
C VAL A 57 1.53 4.06 -7.16
N ILE A 58 1.17 2.99 -7.84
CA ILE A 58 0.25 1.97 -7.33
C ILE A 58 0.95 0.63 -7.27
N ALA A 59 0.90 -0.01 -6.10
CA ALA A 59 1.33 -1.38 -5.90
C ALA A 59 0.25 -2.17 -5.14
N THR A 60 -0.08 -3.35 -5.63
CA THR A 60 -1.03 -4.25 -4.98
C THR A 60 -0.37 -5.60 -4.69
N SER A 61 -0.97 -6.71 -5.07
CA SER A 61 -0.42 -8.03 -4.84
C SER A 61 0.77 -8.35 -5.75
N TRP A 62 1.72 -9.10 -5.21
CA TRP A 62 2.90 -9.53 -5.96
C TRP A 62 2.55 -10.45 -7.15
N ASP A 63 1.64 -11.38 -6.94
CA ASP A 63 1.24 -12.40 -7.92
C ASP A 63 0.49 -11.81 -9.13
N GLN A 64 -0.30 -10.76 -8.93
CA GLN A 64 -1.07 -10.13 -9.99
C GLN A 64 -0.32 -8.98 -10.70
N GLY A 65 0.61 -8.31 -10.00
CA GLY A 65 1.38 -7.21 -10.56
C GLY A 65 0.52 -6.12 -11.18
N VAL A 66 0.81 -5.74 -12.44
CA VAL A 66 0.04 -4.72 -13.18
C VAL A 66 -1.46 -5.02 -13.18
N LYS A 67 -1.87 -6.27 -13.41
CA LYS A 67 -3.30 -6.64 -13.45
C LYS A 67 -4.04 -6.31 -12.15
N GLY A 68 -3.42 -6.57 -11.01
CA GLY A 68 -4.01 -6.25 -9.70
C GLY A 68 -4.14 -4.76 -9.45
N SER A 69 -3.25 -3.95 -10.01
CA SER A 69 -3.23 -2.50 -9.85
C SER A 69 -4.19 -1.76 -10.79
N LEU A 70 -4.59 -2.38 -11.93
CA LEU A 70 -5.43 -1.72 -12.94
C LEU A 70 -6.79 -1.25 -12.43
N PRO A 71 -7.54 -2.00 -11.59
CA PRO A 71 -8.83 -1.52 -11.10
C PRO A 71 -8.73 -0.22 -10.29
N LEU A 72 -7.67 -0.09 -9.49
CA LEU A 72 -7.41 1.11 -8.71
C LEU A 72 -6.93 2.25 -9.61
N ALA A 73 -6.02 1.95 -10.56
CA ALA A 73 -5.57 2.92 -11.57
C ALA A 73 -6.72 3.46 -12.42
N GLU A 74 -7.70 2.61 -12.78
CA GLU A 74 -8.91 3.03 -13.50
C GLU A 74 -9.71 4.05 -12.68
N GLY A 75 -9.93 3.81 -11.40
CA GLY A 75 -10.63 4.76 -10.52
C GLY A 75 -9.89 6.09 -10.42
N LEU A 76 -8.59 6.06 -10.15
CA LEU A 76 -7.76 7.26 -9.99
C LEU A 76 -7.61 8.05 -11.29
N THR A 77 -7.51 7.39 -12.45
CA THR A 77 -7.51 8.08 -13.75
C THR A 77 -8.86 8.72 -14.04
N GLY A 78 -9.97 8.16 -13.54
CA GLY A 78 -11.29 8.80 -13.55
C GLY A 78 -11.30 10.12 -12.76
N ALA A 79 -10.52 10.21 -11.69
CA ALA A 79 -10.33 11.44 -10.93
C ALA A 79 -9.30 12.41 -11.55
N GLY A 80 -8.63 12.02 -12.65
CA GLY A 80 -7.69 12.87 -13.39
C GLY A 80 -6.21 12.62 -13.10
N TYR A 81 -5.86 11.64 -12.26
CA TYR A 81 -4.46 11.31 -11.96
C TYR A 81 -3.82 10.48 -13.07
N THR A 82 -2.52 10.64 -13.26
CA THR A 82 -1.68 9.68 -13.97
C THR A 82 -1.21 8.62 -12.98
N CYS A 83 -1.30 7.34 -13.33
CA CYS A 83 -0.88 6.25 -12.45
C CYS A 83 0.34 5.53 -13.01
N LEU A 84 1.29 5.21 -12.15
CA LEU A 84 2.42 4.33 -12.46
C LEU A 84 2.17 2.97 -11.82
N VAL A 85 2.08 1.94 -12.65
CA VAL A 85 1.92 0.54 -12.22
C VAL A 85 3.05 -0.30 -12.80
N TRP A 86 3.48 -1.36 -12.12
CA TRP A 86 4.58 -2.21 -12.62
C TRP A 86 4.41 -3.67 -12.24
N ASN A 87 5.18 -4.52 -12.88
CA ASN A 87 5.32 -5.91 -12.48
C ASN A 87 6.47 -6.03 -11.47
N PRO A 88 6.20 -6.49 -10.23
CA PRO A 88 7.25 -6.71 -9.25
C PRO A 88 8.29 -7.69 -9.75
N ARG A 89 9.53 -7.52 -9.27
CA ARG A 89 10.63 -8.46 -9.54
C ARG A 89 10.25 -9.90 -9.17
N GLY A 90 10.82 -10.87 -9.87
CA GLY A 90 10.57 -12.29 -9.59
C GLY A 90 9.26 -12.85 -10.14
N LYS A 91 8.32 -12.01 -10.61
CA LYS A 91 7.04 -12.46 -11.15
C LYS A 91 7.20 -13.36 -12.39
N ASN A 92 8.14 -13.02 -13.25
CA ASN A 92 8.40 -13.74 -14.52
C ASN A 92 9.74 -14.47 -14.52
N ASP A 93 10.47 -14.48 -13.41
CA ASP A 93 11.77 -15.16 -13.26
C ASP A 93 11.85 -15.88 -11.91
N ALA A 94 11.66 -17.19 -11.92
CA ALA A 94 11.70 -18.02 -10.72
C ALA A 94 13.05 -18.01 -9.95
N ARG A 95 14.10 -17.40 -10.53
CA ARG A 95 15.39 -17.21 -9.84
C ARG A 95 15.42 -15.95 -8.99
N LYS A 96 14.45 -15.06 -9.14
CA LYS A 96 14.32 -13.82 -8.39
C LYS A 96 13.19 -13.95 -7.39
N PHE A 97 13.46 -13.65 -6.14
CA PHE A 97 12.50 -13.75 -5.05
C PHE A 97 11.87 -12.40 -4.76
N CYS A 98 10.64 -12.44 -4.32
CA CYS A 98 9.97 -11.34 -3.65
C CYS A 98 10.63 -11.13 -2.28
N THR A 99 11.07 -9.91 -1.98
CA THR A 99 11.69 -9.54 -0.71
C THR A 99 10.83 -8.61 0.15
N TYR A 100 9.55 -8.50 -0.20
CA TYR A 100 8.52 -7.74 0.54
C TYR A 100 8.90 -6.28 0.84
N GLY A 101 9.63 -5.65 -0.06
CA GLY A 101 10.03 -4.25 0.02
C GLY A 101 11.53 -4.02 0.13
N LEU A 102 12.34 -4.97 0.62
CA LEU A 102 13.78 -4.78 0.82
C LEU A 102 14.56 -4.47 -0.45
N LYS A 103 14.18 -5.04 -1.58
CA LYS A 103 14.79 -4.78 -2.89
C LYS A 103 13.81 -4.05 -3.82
N GLU A 104 12.51 -4.28 -3.68
CA GLU A 104 11.46 -3.72 -4.54
C GLU A 104 11.33 -2.19 -4.41
N TYR A 105 11.69 -1.57 -3.28
CA TYR A 105 11.68 -0.11 -3.16
C TYR A 105 12.61 0.56 -4.19
N ALA A 106 13.76 -0.06 -4.48
CA ALA A 106 14.69 0.43 -5.49
C ALA A 106 14.13 0.34 -6.91
N ASP A 107 13.22 -0.62 -7.16
CA ASP A 107 12.50 -0.71 -8.43
C ASP A 107 11.57 0.49 -8.62
N VAL A 108 10.86 0.88 -7.56
CA VAL A 108 10.00 2.07 -7.56
C VAL A 108 10.81 3.32 -7.84
N THR A 109 11.94 3.49 -7.15
CA THR A 109 12.86 4.62 -7.36
C THR A 109 13.37 4.66 -8.80
N ALA A 110 13.81 3.53 -9.35
CA ALA A 110 14.28 3.43 -10.74
C ALA A 110 13.20 3.77 -11.76
N LEU A 111 11.95 3.34 -11.54
CA LEU A 111 10.81 3.69 -12.37
C LEU A 111 10.49 5.18 -12.31
N LEU A 112 10.50 5.78 -11.11
CA LEU A 112 10.33 7.23 -10.94
C LEU A 112 11.42 8.00 -11.65
N ASP A 113 12.68 7.54 -11.62
CA ASP A 113 13.79 8.13 -12.36
C ASP A 113 13.57 8.05 -13.88
N ALA A 114 13.09 6.90 -14.36
CA ALA A 114 12.81 6.73 -15.79
C ALA A 114 11.67 7.67 -16.25
N VAL A 115 10.60 7.79 -15.45
CA VAL A 115 9.50 8.73 -15.73
C VAL A 115 10.01 10.18 -15.68
N SER A 116 10.83 10.53 -14.70
CA SER A 116 11.41 11.86 -14.55
C SER A 116 12.25 12.25 -15.78
N ARG A 117 13.13 11.34 -16.23
CA ARG A 117 13.93 11.58 -17.46
C ARG A 117 13.04 11.76 -18.69
N LYS A 118 11.97 10.96 -18.80
CA LYS A 118 11.04 11.01 -19.95
C LYS A 118 10.22 12.30 -20.01
N GLN A 119 9.86 12.85 -18.84
CA GLN A 119 9.00 14.03 -18.73
C GLN A 119 9.76 15.34 -18.45
N GLY A 120 11.07 15.29 -18.26
CA GLY A 120 11.86 16.47 -17.89
C GLY A 120 11.70 16.92 -16.45
N GLY A 121 11.25 16.03 -15.58
CA GLY A 121 11.03 16.24 -14.14
C GLY A 121 9.81 15.49 -13.64
N LEU A 122 9.61 15.45 -12.32
CA LEU A 122 8.42 14.90 -11.68
C LEU A 122 7.83 15.90 -10.70
N PRO A 123 6.48 16.01 -10.65
CA PRO A 123 5.81 16.66 -9.54
C PRO A 123 5.96 15.80 -8.28
N PRO A 124 5.53 16.29 -7.09
CA PRO A 124 5.37 15.43 -5.93
C PRO A 124 4.52 14.21 -6.25
N VAL A 125 4.96 13.05 -5.80
CA VAL A 125 4.33 11.77 -6.11
C VAL A 125 3.49 11.31 -4.92
N ALA A 126 2.31 10.79 -5.19
CA ALA A 126 1.53 10.02 -4.24
C ALA A 126 1.79 8.53 -4.41
N ALA A 127 1.62 7.76 -3.34
CA ALA A 127 1.72 6.31 -3.35
C ALA A 127 0.42 5.67 -2.84
N VAL A 128 -0.03 4.60 -3.49
CA VAL A 128 -1.18 3.81 -3.04
C VAL A 128 -0.80 2.34 -3.08
N GLY A 129 -0.70 1.73 -1.91
CA GLY A 129 -0.28 0.34 -1.76
C GLY A 129 -1.32 -0.52 -1.04
N GLN A 130 -1.42 -1.80 -1.43
CA GLN A 130 -2.24 -2.78 -0.75
C GLN A 130 -1.44 -4.03 -0.41
N GLY A 131 -1.54 -4.49 0.85
CA GLY A 131 -0.87 -5.68 1.33
C GLY A 131 0.65 -5.64 1.10
N PHE A 132 1.16 -6.56 0.26
CA PHE A 132 2.53 -6.54 -0.22
C PHE A 132 2.94 -5.19 -0.80
N GLY A 133 2.09 -4.62 -1.68
CA GLY A 133 2.37 -3.33 -2.31
C GLY A 133 2.43 -2.18 -1.30
N ALA A 134 1.66 -2.25 -0.21
CA ALA A 134 1.75 -1.27 0.86
C ALA A 134 3.10 -1.34 1.59
N ALA A 135 3.61 -2.55 1.86
CA ALA A 135 4.93 -2.73 2.47
C ALA A 135 6.05 -2.18 1.56
N VAL A 136 6.02 -2.51 0.27
CA VAL A 136 6.98 -1.98 -0.72
C VAL A 136 6.95 -0.46 -0.77
N LEU A 137 5.75 0.13 -0.84
CA LEU A 137 5.61 1.58 -0.97
C LEU A 137 5.89 2.34 0.34
N LEU A 138 5.66 1.75 1.52
CA LEU A 138 6.12 2.31 2.80
C LEU A 138 7.64 2.41 2.82
N LYS A 139 8.34 1.35 2.40
CA LYS A 139 9.79 1.36 2.28
C LYS A 139 10.25 2.39 1.25
N ALA A 140 9.69 2.40 0.05
CA ALA A 140 10.03 3.38 -0.98
C ALA A 140 9.78 4.82 -0.50
N ALA A 141 8.68 5.06 0.16
CA ALA A 141 8.30 6.36 0.70
C ALA A 141 9.22 6.85 1.84
N SER A 142 9.79 5.93 2.61
CA SER A 142 10.75 6.26 3.66
C SER A 142 12.15 6.60 3.12
N GLU A 143 12.47 6.20 1.88
CA GLU A 143 13.78 6.37 1.26
C GLU A 143 13.76 7.41 0.12
N ASP A 144 12.61 7.63 -0.53
CA ASP A 144 12.48 8.52 -1.69
C ASP A 144 11.68 9.78 -1.35
N PRO A 145 12.32 10.95 -1.25
CA PRO A 145 11.67 12.20 -0.85
C PRO A 145 10.68 12.75 -1.88
N ARG A 146 10.59 12.17 -3.07
CA ARG A 146 9.60 12.55 -4.08
C ARG A 146 8.19 12.13 -3.71
N ILE A 147 8.05 11.07 -2.90
CA ILE A 147 6.75 10.60 -2.39
C ILE A 147 6.35 11.51 -1.23
N ARG A 148 5.19 12.17 -1.34
CA ARG A 148 4.74 13.23 -0.41
C ARG A 148 3.40 12.96 0.26
N CYS A 149 2.71 11.91 -0.12
CA CYS A 149 1.55 11.38 0.59
C CYS A 149 1.37 9.92 0.23
N MET A 150 0.69 9.18 1.09
CA MET A 150 0.52 7.74 0.90
C MET A 150 -0.83 7.26 1.38
N VAL A 151 -1.37 6.27 0.68
CA VAL A 151 -2.45 5.41 1.16
C VAL A 151 -1.89 4.01 1.36
N SER A 152 -1.93 3.53 2.59
CA SER A 152 -1.51 2.19 2.98
C SER A 152 -2.73 1.35 3.29
N MET A 153 -3.05 0.38 2.43
CA MET A 153 -4.21 -0.50 2.57
C MET A 153 -3.76 -1.88 3.02
N ASP A 154 -4.39 -2.41 4.07
CA ASP A 154 -4.17 -3.77 4.55
C ASP A 154 -2.69 -4.16 4.72
N CYS A 155 -1.87 -3.22 5.21
CA CYS A 155 -0.45 -3.46 5.44
C CYS A 155 -0.22 -4.24 6.74
N PHE A 156 0.71 -5.17 6.70
CA PHE A 156 1.18 -5.90 7.88
C PHE A 156 2.31 -5.14 8.58
N PRO A 157 2.49 -5.28 9.91
CA PRO A 157 3.54 -4.57 10.67
C PRO A 157 4.94 -5.11 10.40
N SER A 158 5.08 -6.43 10.26
CA SER A 158 6.33 -7.10 9.90
C SER A 158 6.08 -8.43 9.21
N LEU A 159 6.99 -8.86 8.35
CA LEU A 159 6.87 -10.17 7.69
C LEU A 159 6.93 -11.32 8.71
N LYS A 160 7.72 -11.15 9.77
CA LYS A 160 7.74 -12.10 10.90
C LYS A 160 6.34 -12.31 11.48
N THR A 161 5.59 -11.23 11.73
CA THR A 161 4.24 -11.33 12.32
C THR A 161 3.30 -12.14 11.43
N VAL A 162 3.36 -11.92 10.12
CA VAL A 162 2.57 -12.70 9.16
C VAL A 162 2.99 -14.16 9.16
N ALA A 163 4.29 -14.43 9.01
CA ALA A 163 4.81 -15.80 8.94
C ALA A 163 4.48 -16.60 10.21
N VAL A 164 4.65 -15.99 11.39
CA VAL A 164 4.33 -16.65 12.67
C VAL A 164 2.83 -16.94 12.75
N ARG A 165 1.97 -16.00 12.37
CA ARG A 165 0.50 -16.18 12.38
C ARG A 165 0.07 -17.33 11.49
N GLU A 166 0.61 -17.43 10.28
CA GLU A 166 0.32 -18.54 9.36
C GLU A 166 0.76 -19.89 9.94
N MET A 167 1.98 -19.94 10.47
CA MET A 167 2.49 -21.16 11.10
C MET A 167 1.71 -21.57 12.36
N GLU A 168 1.24 -20.61 13.15
CA GLU A 168 0.43 -20.88 14.35
C GLU A 168 -0.90 -21.54 14.02
N GLN A 169 -1.52 -21.19 12.88
CA GLN A 169 -2.76 -21.80 12.43
C GLN A 169 -2.57 -23.28 12.09
N ASP A 170 -1.44 -23.64 11.47
CA ASP A 170 -1.17 -24.99 10.99
C ASP A 170 -0.57 -25.90 12.07
N TRP A 171 0.35 -25.39 12.91
CA TRP A 171 1.22 -26.20 13.78
C TRP A 171 1.04 -25.95 15.28
N GLY A 172 0.31 -24.90 15.65
CA GLY A 172 0.16 -24.47 17.03
C GLY A 172 1.39 -23.76 17.61
N LYS A 173 1.15 -22.93 18.63
CA LYS A 173 2.14 -21.99 19.19
C LYS A 173 3.51 -22.58 19.55
N PRO A 174 3.63 -23.70 20.31
CA PRO A 174 4.94 -24.16 20.76
C PRO A 174 5.87 -24.59 19.62
N LEU A 175 5.31 -25.25 18.61
CA LEU A 175 6.08 -25.77 17.47
C LEU A 175 6.46 -24.66 16.50
N CYS A 176 5.57 -23.67 16.36
CA CYS A 176 5.76 -22.52 15.50
C CYS A 176 7.04 -21.74 15.85
N TYR A 177 7.24 -21.39 17.11
CA TYR A 177 8.43 -20.61 17.52
C TYR A 177 9.74 -21.36 17.32
N ALA A 178 9.76 -22.66 17.52
CA ALA A 178 10.95 -23.46 17.25
C ALA A 178 11.24 -23.60 15.75
N ALA A 179 10.20 -23.78 14.94
CA ALA A 179 10.34 -23.96 13.49
C ALA A 179 10.60 -22.61 12.75
N TYR A 180 10.17 -21.49 13.32
CA TYR A 180 10.35 -20.19 12.69
C TYR A 180 11.82 -19.85 12.39
N TRP A 181 12.73 -20.15 13.32
CA TRP A 181 14.17 -19.92 13.11
C TRP A 181 14.73 -20.73 11.95
N LEU A 182 14.23 -21.95 11.77
CA LEU A 182 14.63 -22.80 10.64
C LEU A 182 14.04 -22.25 9.32
N LEU A 183 12.82 -21.74 9.36
CA LEU A 183 12.19 -21.10 8.21
C LEU A 183 12.98 -19.84 7.80
N ASP A 184 13.28 -18.97 8.75
CA ASP A 184 14.02 -17.74 8.50
C ASP A 184 15.43 -18.01 7.97
N ALA A 185 16.15 -18.97 8.56
CA ALA A 185 17.45 -19.40 8.06
C ALA A 185 17.38 -19.99 6.63
N GLY A 186 16.26 -20.68 6.31
CA GLY A 186 16.00 -21.17 4.96
C GLY A 186 15.72 -20.06 3.95
N VAL A 187 15.01 -19.02 4.36
CA VAL A 187 14.75 -17.82 3.55
C VAL A 187 16.06 -17.05 3.31
N ASP A 188 16.86 -16.85 4.35
CA ASP A 188 18.15 -16.17 4.25
C ASP A 188 19.08 -16.91 3.29
N TRP A 189 19.24 -18.21 3.49
CA TRP A 189 20.07 -19.05 2.59
C TRP A 189 19.59 -19.06 1.13
N ARG A 190 18.26 -19.03 0.91
CA ARG A 190 17.67 -19.21 -0.43
C ARG A 190 17.44 -17.91 -1.19
N ALA A 191 17.11 -16.84 -0.48
CA ALA A 191 16.65 -15.58 -1.04
C ALA A 191 17.50 -14.37 -0.66
N ASP A 192 18.53 -14.56 0.16
CA ASP A 192 19.48 -13.53 0.58
C ASP A 192 18.79 -12.36 1.31
N PHE A 193 17.89 -12.70 2.24
CA PHE A 193 17.31 -11.76 3.20
C PHE A 193 16.67 -12.50 4.39
N SER A 194 16.60 -11.84 5.56
CA SER A 194 15.87 -12.32 6.72
C SER A 194 14.46 -11.73 6.77
N THR A 195 13.49 -12.53 7.21
CA THR A 195 12.13 -12.04 7.44
C THR A 195 12.03 -11.01 8.55
N PHE A 196 13.05 -10.91 9.40
CA PHE A 196 13.19 -9.88 10.42
C PHE A 196 13.51 -8.50 9.85
N ASP A 197 14.13 -8.43 8.65
CA ASP A 197 14.52 -7.18 8.02
C ASP A 197 13.32 -6.46 7.37
N VAL A 198 12.19 -7.16 7.24
CA VAL A 198 10.96 -6.61 6.65
C VAL A 198 10.01 -6.15 7.74
N ALA A 199 10.09 -4.88 8.07
CA ALA A 199 9.26 -4.25 9.10
C ALA A 199 8.65 -2.92 8.60
N PRO A 200 7.54 -2.97 7.82
CA PRO A 200 6.84 -1.78 7.35
C PRO A 200 6.47 -0.78 8.46
N VAL A 201 6.28 -1.27 9.68
CA VAL A 201 6.03 -0.42 10.86
C VAL A 201 7.19 0.53 11.15
N ASP A 202 8.44 0.09 10.93
CA ASP A 202 9.64 0.91 11.14
C ASP A 202 9.83 1.94 10.01
N ASP A 203 9.40 1.61 8.80
CA ASP A 203 9.37 2.56 7.69
C ASP A 203 8.27 3.61 7.89
N ALA A 204 7.10 3.23 8.40
CA ALA A 204 6.03 4.15 8.75
C ALA A 204 6.47 5.21 9.79
N LEU A 205 7.33 4.83 10.74
CA LEU A 205 7.90 5.76 11.74
C LEU A 205 8.73 6.91 11.13
N LYS A 206 9.26 6.74 9.91
CA LYS A 206 10.11 7.72 9.23
C LYS A 206 9.30 8.75 8.46
N LEU A 207 8.00 8.49 8.20
CA LEU A 207 7.16 9.34 7.38
C LEU A 207 6.66 10.55 8.17
N ASP A 208 6.92 11.75 7.66
CA ASP A 208 6.54 13.03 8.25
C ASP A 208 5.42 13.77 7.51
N TYR A 209 4.82 13.12 6.50
CA TYR A 209 3.76 13.66 5.65
C TYR A 209 2.45 12.88 5.81
N PRO A 210 1.33 13.37 5.22
CA PRO A 210 0.03 12.73 5.39
C PRO A 210 0.00 11.29 4.88
N VAL A 211 -0.46 10.37 5.72
CA VAL A 211 -0.70 8.97 5.38
C VAL A 211 -2.12 8.59 5.77
N MET A 212 -2.84 7.97 4.82
CA MET A 212 -4.12 7.33 5.05
C MET A 212 -3.88 5.84 5.23
N VAL A 213 -4.31 5.28 6.35
CA VAL A 213 -4.33 3.83 6.59
C VAL A 213 -5.74 3.32 6.35
N VAL A 214 -5.88 2.27 5.54
CA VAL A 214 -7.16 1.66 5.20
C VAL A 214 -7.13 0.19 5.59
N CYS A 215 -8.16 -0.26 6.30
CA CYS A 215 -8.39 -1.67 6.62
C CYS A 215 -9.64 -2.14 5.88
N THR A 216 -9.49 -3.11 4.97
CA THR A 216 -10.65 -3.62 4.21
C THR A 216 -11.31 -4.82 4.89
N ASN A 217 -10.70 -5.41 5.94
CA ASN A 217 -11.14 -6.65 6.59
C ASN A 217 -11.35 -7.84 5.62
N GLN A 218 -10.75 -7.77 4.44
CA GLN A 218 -10.89 -8.77 3.38
C GLN A 218 -9.54 -9.38 2.97
N TYR A 219 -8.43 -8.82 3.49
CA TYR A 219 -7.11 -9.26 3.11
C TYR A 219 -6.58 -10.32 4.06
N PHE A 220 -6.23 -11.48 3.53
CA PHE A 220 -5.83 -12.65 4.31
C PHE A 220 -4.58 -12.40 5.18
N PHE A 221 -3.62 -11.62 4.67
CA PHE A 221 -2.33 -11.40 5.35
C PHE A 221 -2.33 -10.24 6.36
N SER A 222 -3.44 -9.52 6.52
CA SER A 222 -3.50 -8.36 7.40
C SER A 222 -4.78 -8.36 8.22
N THR A 223 -4.66 -8.00 9.48
CA THR A 223 -5.77 -7.80 10.41
C THR A 223 -5.97 -6.32 10.70
N LEU A 224 -7.07 -5.98 11.36
CA LEU A 224 -7.29 -4.62 11.86
C LEU A 224 -6.16 -4.17 12.81
N GLU A 225 -5.70 -5.05 13.67
CA GLU A 225 -4.59 -4.78 14.60
C GLU A 225 -3.29 -4.46 13.86
N ASP A 226 -3.05 -5.11 12.72
CA ASP A 226 -1.89 -4.81 11.87
C ASP A 226 -1.98 -3.39 11.30
N CYS A 227 -3.16 -3.01 10.77
CA CYS A 227 -3.40 -1.66 10.27
C CYS A 227 -3.27 -0.61 11.38
N LEU A 228 -3.77 -0.90 12.59
CA LEU A 228 -3.63 -0.03 13.75
C LEU A 228 -2.16 0.13 14.16
N SER A 229 -1.36 -0.93 14.09
CA SER A 229 0.08 -0.89 14.37
C SER A 229 0.81 0.07 13.41
N ILE A 230 0.48 0.02 12.12
CA ILE A 230 1.00 0.99 11.12
C ILE A 230 0.52 2.40 11.44
N TYR A 231 -0.79 2.58 11.70
CA TYR A 231 -1.36 3.89 12.02
C TYR A 231 -0.71 4.53 13.25
N ASP A 232 -0.49 3.75 14.30
CA ASP A 232 0.11 4.24 15.53
C ASP A 232 1.57 4.64 15.37
N SER A 233 2.30 3.98 14.48
CA SER A 233 3.70 4.28 14.18
C SER A 233 3.88 5.59 13.41
N LEU A 234 2.87 6.05 12.67
CA LEU A 234 2.95 7.31 11.94
C LEU A 234 3.05 8.49 12.89
N ARG A 235 4.04 9.34 12.68
CA ARG A 235 4.30 10.53 13.53
C ARG A 235 3.47 11.74 13.14
N ASN A 236 3.04 11.83 11.88
CA ASN A 236 2.32 12.97 11.36
C ASN A 236 0.88 13.04 11.94
N GLU A 237 0.47 14.20 12.46
CA GLU A 237 -0.88 14.41 13.00
C GLU A 237 -1.98 14.37 11.93
N LYS A 238 -1.63 14.60 10.66
CA LYS A 238 -2.57 14.53 9.53
C LYS A 238 -2.83 13.10 9.03
N LYS A 239 -2.45 12.11 9.83
CA LYS A 239 -2.78 10.71 9.55
C LYS A 239 -4.27 10.45 9.66
N GLN A 240 -4.78 9.55 8.83
CA GLN A 240 -6.20 9.18 8.80
C GLN A 240 -6.33 7.66 8.83
N LEU A 241 -7.39 7.19 9.48
CA LEU A 241 -7.72 5.77 9.55
C LEU A 241 -9.10 5.53 8.94
N TYR A 242 -9.18 4.54 8.05
CA TYR A 242 -10.41 4.15 7.38
C TYR A 242 -10.62 2.64 7.50
N GLU A 243 -11.87 2.26 7.66
CA GLU A 243 -12.32 0.87 7.62
C GLU A 243 -13.35 0.71 6.51
N SER A 244 -13.15 -0.27 5.65
CA SER A 244 -14.17 -0.66 4.67
C SER A 244 -15.22 -1.52 5.36
N ILE A 245 -16.48 -1.18 5.16
CA ILE A 245 -17.63 -1.93 5.67
C ILE A 245 -18.35 -2.63 4.53
N ARG A 246 -19.19 -3.61 4.88
CA ARG A 246 -20.05 -4.30 3.91
C ARG A 246 -21.07 -3.36 3.30
N GLU A 247 -21.48 -3.63 2.06
CA GLU A 247 -22.60 -2.92 1.43
C GLU A 247 -23.84 -2.88 2.31
N GLY A 248 -24.50 -1.72 2.35
CA GLY A 248 -25.72 -1.51 3.12
C GLY A 248 -25.51 -0.96 4.53
N GLU A 249 -24.30 -0.90 5.06
CA GLU A 249 -24.05 -0.21 6.32
C GLU A 249 -23.81 1.30 6.08
N PRO A 250 -24.27 2.18 6.99
CA PRO A 250 -24.05 3.61 6.86
C PRO A 250 -22.57 3.93 7.01
N TYR A 251 -22.06 4.78 6.14
CA TYR A 251 -20.69 5.30 6.23
C TYR A 251 -20.64 6.63 6.98
N GLY A 252 -19.47 6.98 7.42
CA GLY A 252 -19.19 8.24 8.14
C GLY A 252 -18.05 8.08 9.12
N THR A 253 -17.80 9.11 9.91
CA THR A 253 -16.81 9.03 10.97
C THR A 253 -17.43 8.37 12.19
N ARG A 254 -16.81 7.29 12.67
CA ARG A 254 -17.22 6.58 13.90
C ARG A 254 -16.06 6.57 14.87
N GLU A 255 -16.37 6.75 16.15
CA GLU A 255 -15.44 6.45 17.22
C GLU A 255 -15.65 4.99 17.62
N ARG A 256 -14.61 4.17 17.49
CA ARG A 256 -14.61 2.80 17.99
C ARG A 256 -13.59 2.68 19.11
N THR A 257 -13.99 2.08 20.20
CA THR A 257 -13.08 1.66 21.26
C THR A 257 -12.56 0.28 20.87
N PHE A 258 -11.29 0.19 20.52
CA PHE A 258 -10.61 -1.08 20.34
C PHE A 258 -9.91 -1.42 21.64
N LEU A 259 -10.25 -2.55 22.23
CA LEU A 259 -9.52 -3.16 23.33
C LEU A 259 -8.23 -3.75 22.76
N HIS A 260 -7.25 -2.90 22.48
CA HIS A 260 -5.92 -3.38 22.17
C HIS A 260 -5.26 -3.74 23.50
N SER A 261 -5.22 -5.03 23.80
CA SER A 261 -4.47 -5.55 24.95
C SER A 261 -2.98 -5.44 24.64
N ILE A 262 -2.43 -4.24 24.76
CA ILE A 262 -0.98 -4.10 24.88
C ILE A 262 -0.67 -4.62 26.27
N GLU A 263 -0.23 -5.86 26.38
CA GLU A 263 0.38 -6.35 27.61
C GLU A 263 1.67 -5.56 27.83
N GLY A 264 1.58 -4.49 28.60
CA GLY A 264 2.73 -3.84 29.17
C GLY A 264 3.52 -4.83 30.02
N LYS A 265 4.81 -4.61 30.24
CA LYS A 265 5.73 -5.47 31.03
C LYS A 265 5.23 -5.85 32.44
N LYS A 266 4.05 -5.41 32.87
CA LYS A 266 3.42 -5.64 34.17
C LYS A 266 1.96 -6.14 34.08
N GLY A 267 1.48 -6.59 32.91
CA GLY A 267 0.09 -7.08 32.77
C GLY A 267 -0.98 -5.98 32.78
N GLU A 268 -0.61 -4.72 32.59
CA GLU A 268 -1.53 -3.61 32.48
C GLU A 268 -2.18 -3.62 31.08
N LYS A 269 -3.53 -3.55 31.05
CA LYS A 269 -4.30 -3.44 29.81
C LYS A 269 -4.57 -1.97 29.52
N PHE A 270 -4.13 -1.49 28.36
CA PHE A 270 -4.44 -0.14 27.90
C PHE A 270 -5.55 -0.19 26.87
N GLU A 271 -6.56 0.66 27.06
CA GLU A 271 -7.61 0.89 26.08
C GLU A 271 -7.28 2.15 25.28
N LYS A 272 -7.35 2.07 23.96
CA LYS A 272 -7.14 3.20 23.06
C LYS A 272 -8.34 3.39 22.15
N THR A 273 -8.85 4.62 22.08
CA THR A 273 -9.96 4.99 21.20
C THR A 273 -9.42 5.51 19.88
N TYR A 274 -9.95 4.99 18.77
CA TYR A 274 -9.59 5.43 17.43
C TYR A 274 -10.78 6.09 16.75
N LYS A 275 -10.52 7.20 16.03
CA LYS A 275 -11.46 7.81 15.09
C LYS A 275 -11.28 7.14 13.75
N VAL A 276 -12.30 6.40 13.34
CA VAL A 276 -12.30 5.62 12.10
C VAL A 276 -13.31 6.21 11.14
N ASN A 277 -12.86 6.56 9.95
CA ASN A 277 -13.75 6.87 8.85
C ASN A 277 -14.18 5.57 8.18
N VAL A 278 -15.44 5.48 7.82
CA VAL A 278 -16.02 4.23 7.30
C VAL A 278 -16.53 4.47 5.88
N TYR A 279 -16.17 3.60 4.96
CA TYR A 279 -16.64 3.60 3.58
C TYR A 279 -17.46 2.36 3.29
N ALA A 280 -18.54 2.54 2.53
CA ALA A 280 -19.38 1.47 2.01
C ALA A 280 -19.00 1.20 0.54
N GLY A 281 -18.44 0.02 0.30
CA GLY A 281 -18.10 -0.46 -1.03
C GLY A 281 -16.83 0.13 -1.66
N ASP A 282 -16.34 -0.55 -2.68
CA ASP A 282 -15.07 -0.23 -3.34
C ASP A 282 -15.06 1.13 -4.05
N GLU A 283 -16.21 1.54 -4.61
CA GLU A 283 -16.31 2.79 -5.38
C GLU A 283 -16.20 4.01 -4.49
N GLU A 284 -16.80 3.96 -3.30
CA GLU A 284 -16.67 5.02 -2.30
C GLU A 284 -15.29 5.09 -1.70
N LEU A 285 -14.64 3.94 -1.48
CA LEU A 285 -13.26 3.88 -1.03
C LEU A 285 -12.34 4.53 -2.08
N GLN A 286 -12.52 4.21 -3.36
CA GLN A 286 -11.71 4.81 -4.44
C GLN A 286 -11.92 6.32 -4.56
N ALA A 287 -13.16 6.79 -4.41
CA ALA A 287 -13.44 8.22 -4.36
C ALA A 287 -12.86 8.91 -3.11
N GLY A 288 -12.72 8.19 -2.01
CA GLY A 288 -12.08 8.66 -0.79
C GLY A 288 -10.56 8.74 -0.92
N ILE A 289 -9.96 7.81 -1.65
CA ILE A 289 -8.52 7.78 -1.94
C ILE A 289 -8.13 8.88 -2.93
N ALA A 290 -8.97 9.16 -3.93
CA ALA A 290 -8.78 10.23 -4.92
C ALA A 290 -9.00 11.62 -4.33
#